data_a173907efb2ff901a5bd40a9ae6d66c7
#
_entry.id   a173907efb2ff901a5bd40a9ae6d66c7
#
_cell.length_a   1.000
_cell.length_b   1.000
_cell.length_c   1.000
_cell.angle_alpha   90.00
_cell.angle_beta   90.00
_cell.angle_gamma   90.00
#
_symmetry.space_group_name_H-M   'P 1'
#
loop_
_entity.id
_entity.type
_entity.pdbx_description
1 polymer ?
#
loop_
_entity_poly.entity_id
_entity_poly.type
_entity_poly.pdbx_seq_one_letter_code
_entity_poly.pdbx_strand_id
1 'polypeptide(L)'
;MSSCISQFIPQTTEDKEILVVEGLITDLAGNNLIKLSKSKPLGGTSSARGLSGCSVFVSDDQGSQIRFTETSEGTYTPDQFFRGSIGRLYTLHISTGTANYESLPMKMLPVPQIDSVYYEHRTLSENKDIGITAEGCQVFVDTHDPTNQCKYYRWEFSETWEFMLPYTVPNAVCWVSNNSDVINVKSSSALKEDRISKYPLNFISNTSDRLRLKYSILVNQYSISEDEFQYWNKLQSLTQQVGGLYDIIPSSIPSNVFCVNDPAEKVLGFFSVSANTSKRIFIRDNFVGIMTPYTNAVCIADTVWNNQPIQSLGTFVWVIVDHPLPPPSYRVTTRTKGCYDCTTRGVNVPPPFWNDDKK
;
A
#
# COMPACT_ATOMS: atom_id res chain seq x y z
N MET A 1 14.75 43.53 -10.03
CA MET A 1 15.15 43.08 -8.70
C MET A 1 15.24 41.57 -8.71
N SER A 2 16.47 41.02 -8.71
CA SER A 2 16.70 39.57 -8.70
C SER A 2 16.57 39.07 -7.25
N SER A 3 15.56 38.27 -6.96
CA SER A 3 15.42 37.61 -5.67
C SER A 3 16.30 36.36 -5.68
N CYS A 4 17.41 36.37 -4.95
CA CYS A 4 18.19 35.18 -4.67
C CYS A 4 17.46 34.36 -3.60
N ILE A 5 16.82 33.28 -4.01
CA ILE A 5 16.35 32.24 -3.08
C ILE A 5 17.58 31.38 -2.74
N SER A 6 18.18 31.61 -1.59
CA SER A 6 19.19 30.68 -1.05
C SER A 6 18.48 29.49 -0.41
N GLN A 7 18.74 28.31 -0.91
CA GLN A 7 18.27 27.06 -0.32
C GLN A 7 18.94 26.89 1.05
N PHE A 8 18.15 27.03 2.12
CA PHE A 8 18.64 26.77 3.47
C PHE A 8 18.75 25.24 3.65
N ILE A 9 19.95 24.73 3.65
CA ILE A 9 20.25 23.34 4.05
C ILE A 9 20.62 23.39 5.52
N PRO A 10 19.75 22.89 6.44
CA PRO A 10 20.12 22.82 7.85
C PRO A 10 21.33 21.89 8.00
N GLN A 11 22.41 22.37 8.52
CA GLN A 11 23.53 21.53 8.94
C GLN A 11 23.11 20.82 10.23
N THR A 12 22.58 19.60 10.09
CA THR A 12 22.36 18.71 11.24
C THR A 12 23.70 18.09 11.62
N THR A 13 24.15 18.38 12.82
CA THR A 13 25.48 18.00 13.35
C THR A 13 25.62 16.51 13.72
N GLU A 14 24.62 15.65 13.45
CA GLU A 14 24.71 14.21 13.69
C GLU A 14 24.06 13.43 12.55
N ASP A 15 24.89 12.83 11.70
CA ASP A 15 24.52 11.80 10.71
C ASP A 15 24.25 10.43 11.40
N LYS A 16 23.57 10.43 12.54
CA LYS A 16 23.29 9.18 13.26
C LYS A 16 22.13 8.43 12.58
N GLU A 17 22.44 7.29 11.99
CA GLU A 17 21.44 6.36 11.49
C GLU A 17 20.62 5.80 12.66
N ILE A 18 19.30 5.99 12.64
CA ILE A 18 18.39 5.53 13.68
C ILE A 18 17.74 4.21 13.22
N LEU A 19 17.63 3.24 14.12
CA LEU A 19 16.87 2.00 13.86
C LEU A 19 15.41 2.32 13.62
N VAL A 20 14.85 1.76 12.54
CA VAL A 20 13.42 1.81 12.20
C VAL A 20 12.88 0.38 12.28
N VAL A 21 11.83 0.19 13.05
CA VAL A 21 11.17 -1.10 13.27
C VAL A 21 9.73 -1.04 12.78
N GLU A 22 9.38 -1.89 11.81
CA GLU A 22 8.02 -2.12 11.35
C GLU A 22 7.66 -3.58 11.66
N GLY A 23 6.97 -3.81 12.75
CA GLY A 23 6.58 -5.15 13.16
C GLY A 23 5.07 -5.34 13.14
N LEU A 24 4.62 -6.50 12.63
CA LEU A 24 3.21 -6.89 12.66
C LEU A 24 3.07 -8.35 13.04
N ILE A 25 2.34 -8.61 14.12
CA ILE A 25 1.87 -9.93 14.54
C ILE A 25 0.35 -9.97 14.43
N THR A 26 -0.16 -11.00 13.73
CA THR A 26 -1.60 -11.20 13.56
C THR A 26 -2.01 -12.61 13.93
N ASP A 27 -3.32 -12.84 14.06
CA ASP A 27 -3.94 -14.14 14.19
C ASP A 27 -4.07 -14.93 12.87
N LEU A 28 -3.53 -14.38 11.77
CA LEU A 28 -3.48 -15.03 10.47
C LEU A 28 -2.07 -15.54 10.16
N ALA A 29 -1.98 -16.81 9.77
CA ALA A 29 -0.72 -17.35 9.29
C ALA A 29 -0.28 -16.67 7.99
N GLY A 30 1.02 -16.38 7.87
CA GLY A 30 1.61 -15.74 6.71
C GLY A 30 1.57 -14.21 6.71
N ASN A 31 0.85 -13.57 7.66
CA ASN A 31 0.80 -12.12 7.80
C ASN A 31 1.66 -11.60 8.97
N ASN A 32 2.56 -12.43 9.49
CA ASN A 32 3.47 -12.06 10.57
C ASN A 32 4.81 -11.65 9.97
N LEU A 33 5.23 -10.41 10.21
CA LEU A 33 6.37 -9.82 9.52
C LEU A 33 7.06 -8.80 10.42
N ILE A 34 8.40 -8.81 10.45
CA ILE A 34 9.22 -7.77 11.06
C ILE A 34 10.15 -7.22 9.98
N LYS A 35 10.11 -5.91 9.78
CA LYS A 35 11.07 -5.21 8.92
C LYS A 35 11.96 -4.33 9.79
N LEU A 36 13.25 -4.44 9.58
CA LEU A 36 14.28 -3.63 10.22
C LEU A 36 15.03 -2.84 9.17
N SER A 37 15.14 -1.55 9.37
CA SER A 37 15.91 -0.68 8.49
C SER A 37 16.60 0.42 9.30
N LYS A 38 17.47 1.17 8.63
CA LYS A 38 18.08 2.36 9.19
C LYS A 38 17.57 3.62 8.50
N SER A 39 17.24 4.63 9.31
CA SER A 39 16.84 5.93 8.80
C SER A 39 18.00 6.57 8.05
N LYS A 40 17.66 7.53 7.18
CA LYS A 40 18.64 8.34 6.48
C LYS A 40 18.82 9.67 7.14
N PRO A 41 20.03 10.28 6.99
CA PRO A 41 20.21 11.70 7.22
C PRO A 41 19.31 12.53 6.27
N LEU A 42 18.81 13.66 6.75
CA LEU A 42 18.08 14.63 5.94
C LEU A 42 18.97 15.15 4.80
N GLY A 43 18.53 14.97 3.56
CA GLY A 43 19.26 15.40 2.36
C GLY A 43 19.97 14.29 1.58
N GLY A 44 19.99 13.06 2.06
CA GLY A 44 20.55 11.91 1.33
C GLY A 44 19.65 11.43 0.21
N THR A 45 20.20 11.18 -0.99
CA THR A 45 19.48 10.67 -2.18
C THR A 45 19.32 9.15 -2.22
N SER A 46 19.98 8.41 -1.30
CA SER A 46 19.92 6.94 -1.25
C SER A 46 18.60 6.41 -0.68
N SER A 47 18.12 5.19 -1.03
CA SER A 47 16.90 4.56 -0.44
C SER A 47 17.16 4.08 1.00
N ALA A 48 16.18 3.95 1.89
CA ALA A 48 16.36 3.32 3.19
C ALA A 48 16.94 1.92 3.00
N ARG A 49 17.93 1.56 3.83
CA ARG A 49 18.62 0.27 3.70
C ARG A 49 18.08 -0.69 4.75
N GLY A 50 17.72 -1.91 4.33
CA GLY A 50 17.36 -2.98 5.24
C GLY A 50 18.50 -3.33 6.19
N LEU A 51 18.20 -3.64 7.44
CA LEU A 51 19.17 -4.06 8.44
C LEU A 51 19.21 -5.59 8.52
N SER A 52 20.21 -6.19 7.90
CA SER A 52 20.41 -7.64 7.82
C SER A 52 21.23 -8.19 9.00
N GLY A 53 21.12 -9.51 9.20
CA GLY A 53 21.97 -10.26 10.16
C GLY A 53 21.56 -10.10 11.63
N CYS A 54 20.37 -9.57 11.91
CA CYS A 54 19.86 -9.45 13.27
C CYS A 54 19.29 -10.79 13.76
N SER A 55 19.40 -11.04 15.08
CA SER A 55 18.65 -12.08 15.75
C SER A 55 17.31 -11.49 16.19
N VAL A 56 16.21 -12.04 15.67
CA VAL A 56 14.85 -11.53 15.91
C VAL A 56 13.98 -12.64 16.44
N PHE A 57 13.28 -12.40 17.54
CA PHE A 57 12.25 -13.30 18.06
C PHE A 57 11.13 -12.53 18.77
N VAL A 58 9.97 -13.15 18.86
CA VAL A 58 8.82 -12.64 19.61
C VAL A 58 8.54 -13.60 20.74
N SER A 59 8.43 -13.09 21.96
CA SER A 59 8.00 -13.87 23.13
C SER A 59 6.54 -13.58 23.47
N ASP A 60 5.86 -14.56 24.06
CA ASP A 60 4.54 -14.37 24.62
C ASP A 60 4.54 -14.38 26.14
N ASP A 61 3.42 -14.02 26.77
CA ASP A 61 3.23 -13.97 28.22
C ASP A 61 3.17 -15.36 28.90
N GLN A 62 3.31 -16.47 28.14
CA GLN A 62 3.44 -17.83 28.67
C GLN A 62 4.87 -18.39 28.53
N GLY A 63 5.79 -17.55 28.03
CA GLY A 63 7.19 -17.93 27.87
C GLY A 63 7.51 -18.64 26.56
N SER A 64 6.56 -18.76 25.62
CA SER A 64 6.85 -19.26 24.28
C SER A 64 7.68 -18.25 23.51
N GLN A 65 8.63 -18.72 22.71
CA GLN A 65 9.45 -17.88 21.83
C GLN A 65 9.30 -18.33 20.40
N ILE A 66 9.00 -17.39 19.54
CA ILE A 66 8.85 -17.57 18.10
C ILE A 66 10.03 -16.86 17.42
N ARG A 67 10.91 -17.63 16.80
CA ARG A 67 12.04 -17.11 16.06
C ARG A 67 11.60 -16.59 14.69
N PHE A 68 12.19 -15.47 14.29
CA PHE A 68 12.02 -14.90 12.97
C PHE A 68 13.33 -14.97 12.19
N THR A 69 13.28 -15.53 10.99
CA THR A 69 14.43 -15.71 10.10
C THR A 69 14.38 -14.69 8.98
N GLU A 70 15.52 -14.15 8.60
CA GLU A 70 15.63 -13.20 7.49
C GLU A 70 15.35 -13.90 6.16
N THR A 71 14.37 -13.39 5.41
CA THR A 71 13.95 -13.89 4.10
C THR A 71 14.37 -12.99 2.94
N SER A 72 14.58 -11.73 3.21
CA SER A 72 15.20 -10.74 2.33
C SER A 72 15.82 -9.63 3.17
N GLU A 73 16.66 -8.78 2.58
CA GLU A 73 17.38 -7.72 3.28
C GLU A 73 16.48 -6.95 4.25
N GLY A 74 16.73 -7.10 5.57
CA GLY A 74 15.98 -6.45 6.64
C GLY A 74 14.56 -6.95 6.86
N THR A 75 14.13 -8.04 6.20
CA THR A 75 12.79 -8.60 6.31
C THR A 75 12.85 -9.96 6.98
N TYR A 76 12.14 -10.10 8.10
CA TYR A 76 12.15 -11.29 8.96
C TYR A 76 10.75 -11.88 9.06
N THR A 77 10.61 -13.18 8.83
CA THR A 77 9.36 -13.93 8.96
C THR A 77 9.51 -15.08 9.94
N PRO A 78 8.41 -15.58 10.57
CA PRO A 78 8.49 -16.72 11.46
C PRO A 78 9.09 -17.93 10.75
N ASP A 79 10.01 -18.64 11.41
CA ASP A 79 10.65 -19.85 10.89
C ASP A 79 9.73 -21.08 10.87
N GLN A 80 8.59 -20.99 11.55
CA GLN A 80 7.55 -22.01 11.62
C GLN A 80 6.15 -21.40 11.45
N PHE A 81 5.16 -22.26 11.24
CA PHE A 81 3.77 -21.82 11.22
C PHE A 81 3.39 -21.15 12.53
N PHE A 82 3.03 -19.88 12.46
CA PHE A 82 2.70 -19.08 13.62
C PHE A 82 1.43 -18.28 13.40
N ARG A 83 0.57 -18.24 14.41
CA ARG A 83 -0.60 -17.37 14.56
C ARG A 83 -0.61 -16.81 15.96
N GLY A 84 -0.78 -15.52 16.09
CA GLY A 84 -1.05 -14.90 17.36
C GLY A 84 -2.41 -15.33 17.92
N SER A 85 -2.56 -15.25 19.22
CA SER A 85 -3.80 -15.63 19.93
C SER A 85 -4.40 -14.41 20.61
N ILE A 86 -5.70 -14.19 20.42
CA ILE A 86 -6.44 -13.10 21.05
C ILE A 86 -6.32 -13.18 22.55
N GLY A 87 -6.08 -12.03 23.19
CA GLY A 87 -5.93 -11.90 24.63
C GLY A 87 -4.48 -12.06 25.14
N ARG A 88 -3.57 -12.61 24.34
CA ARG A 88 -2.15 -12.78 24.68
C ARG A 88 -1.36 -11.50 24.52
N LEU A 89 -0.29 -11.37 25.31
CA LEU A 89 0.71 -10.32 25.20
C LEU A 89 1.91 -10.85 24.40
N TYR A 90 2.45 -10.01 23.53
CA TYR A 90 3.63 -10.31 22.72
C TYR A 90 4.66 -9.21 22.85
N THR A 91 5.92 -9.60 22.98
CA THR A 91 7.07 -8.69 23.06
C THR A 91 8.07 -9.05 21.98
N LEU A 92 8.49 -8.04 21.20
CA LEU A 92 9.53 -8.19 20.19
C LEU A 92 10.90 -8.02 20.83
N HIS A 93 11.84 -8.87 20.45
CA HIS A 93 13.24 -8.80 20.85
C HIS A 93 14.12 -8.79 19.59
N ILE A 94 15.05 -7.85 19.52
CA ILE A 94 15.99 -7.69 18.42
C ILE A 94 17.40 -7.55 18.97
N SER A 95 18.35 -8.34 18.44
CA SER A 95 19.77 -8.16 18.69
C SER A 95 20.51 -7.89 17.38
N THR A 96 21.21 -6.78 17.32
CA THR A 96 22.04 -6.37 16.15
C THR A 96 23.50 -6.82 16.28
N GLY A 97 23.84 -7.55 17.35
CA GLY A 97 25.22 -7.89 17.69
C GLY A 97 25.94 -6.79 18.50
N THR A 98 25.54 -5.54 18.37
CA THR A 98 26.10 -4.40 19.13
C THR A 98 25.13 -3.81 20.15
N ALA A 99 23.82 -3.95 19.90
CA ALA A 99 22.75 -3.44 20.76
C ALA A 99 21.57 -4.40 20.78
N ASN A 100 20.82 -4.37 21.88
CA ASN A 100 19.58 -5.12 22.04
C ASN A 100 18.42 -4.15 22.16
N TYR A 101 17.33 -4.50 21.47
CA TYR A 101 16.10 -3.70 21.48
C TYR A 101 14.92 -4.59 21.87
N GLU A 102 13.99 -3.97 22.55
CA GLU A 102 12.79 -4.66 23.05
C GLU A 102 11.57 -3.77 22.84
N SER A 103 10.42 -4.36 22.55
CA SER A 103 9.16 -3.61 22.51
C SER A 103 8.49 -3.61 23.88
N LEU A 104 7.60 -2.64 24.10
CA LEU A 104 6.59 -2.80 25.14
C LEU A 104 5.73 -4.05 24.82
N PRO A 105 5.23 -4.76 25.86
CA PRO A 105 4.31 -5.87 25.66
C PRO A 105 2.99 -5.39 25.02
N MET A 106 2.64 -5.95 23.86
CA MET A 106 1.44 -5.59 23.10
C MET A 106 0.39 -6.69 23.19
N LYS A 107 -0.83 -6.33 23.58
CA LYS A 107 -1.94 -7.27 23.70
C LYS A 107 -2.67 -7.42 22.36
N MET A 108 -2.89 -8.66 21.92
CA MET A 108 -3.76 -8.94 20.78
C MET A 108 -5.22 -8.76 21.17
N LEU A 109 -5.83 -7.69 20.68
CA LEU A 109 -7.24 -7.38 20.91
C LEU A 109 -8.14 -8.12 19.90
N PRO A 110 -9.38 -8.52 20.29
CA PRO A 110 -10.34 -9.04 19.33
C PRO A 110 -10.73 -7.98 18.31
N VAL A 111 -11.05 -8.40 17.10
CA VAL A 111 -11.51 -7.54 16.01
C VAL A 111 -12.92 -7.94 15.59
N PRO A 112 -13.90 -7.01 15.50
CA PRO A 112 -15.22 -7.32 14.97
C PRO A 112 -15.17 -7.56 13.46
N GLN A 113 -16.16 -8.29 12.94
CA GLN A 113 -16.32 -8.47 11.51
C GLN A 113 -16.63 -7.13 10.82
N ILE A 114 -16.15 -7.00 9.59
CA ILE A 114 -16.52 -5.86 8.75
C ILE A 114 -18.00 -6.04 8.35
N ASP A 115 -18.86 -5.09 8.68
CA ASP A 115 -20.28 -5.13 8.32
C ASP A 115 -20.45 -5.09 6.81
N SER A 116 -19.92 -4.04 6.19
CA SER A 116 -19.97 -3.86 4.75
C SER A 116 -18.74 -3.17 4.19
N VAL A 117 -18.36 -3.60 2.98
CA VAL A 117 -17.49 -2.85 2.08
C VAL A 117 -18.35 -2.60 0.84
N TYR A 118 -18.47 -1.34 0.43
CA TYR A 118 -19.29 -0.94 -0.71
C TYR A 118 -18.68 0.29 -1.40
N TYR A 119 -19.25 0.69 -2.52
CA TYR A 119 -18.74 1.81 -3.29
C TYR A 119 -19.86 2.71 -3.80
N GLU A 120 -19.54 3.96 -4.00
CA GLU A 120 -20.42 4.96 -4.60
C GLU A 120 -19.67 5.75 -5.67
N HIS A 121 -20.38 6.13 -6.72
CA HIS A 121 -19.87 7.15 -7.64
C HIS A 121 -19.72 8.48 -6.92
N ARG A 122 -18.58 9.13 -7.08
CA ARG A 122 -18.28 10.43 -6.46
C ARG A 122 -17.55 11.34 -7.42
N THR A 123 -17.86 12.63 -7.32
CA THR A 123 -17.08 13.70 -7.90
C THR A 123 -16.41 14.44 -6.76
N LEU A 124 -15.08 14.42 -6.73
CA LEU A 124 -14.28 15.15 -5.74
C LEU A 124 -13.79 16.45 -6.37
N SER A 125 -13.82 17.52 -5.59
CA SER A 125 -13.22 18.81 -6.00
C SER A 125 -11.73 18.76 -5.58
N GLU A 126 -10.83 18.63 -6.55
CA GLU A 126 -9.38 18.62 -6.29
C GLU A 126 -8.84 20.03 -6.05
N ASN A 127 -9.40 21.02 -6.74
CA ASN A 127 -9.07 22.42 -6.50
C ASN A 127 -10.32 23.29 -6.76
N LYS A 128 -10.84 23.87 -5.67
CA LYS A 128 -12.04 24.73 -5.72
C LYS A 128 -11.81 26.02 -6.49
N ASP A 129 -10.58 26.53 -6.48
CA ASP A 129 -10.25 27.86 -7.07
C ASP A 129 -10.16 27.79 -8.60
N ILE A 130 -9.82 26.62 -9.16
CA ILE A 130 -9.68 26.43 -10.61
C ILE A 130 -10.69 25.43 -11.18
N GLY A 131 -11.64 24.95 -10.36
CA GLY A 131 -12.74 24.10 -10.81
C GLY A 131 -12.33 22.70 -11.28
N ILE A 132 -11.14 22.20 -10.88
CA ILE A 132 -10.71 20.85 -11.20
C ILE A 132 -11.48 19.87 -10.33
N THR A 133 -12.19 18.97 -10.98
CA THR A 133 -12.93 17.87 -10.34
C THR A 133 -12.37 16.53 -10.81
N ALA A 134 -12.25 15.58 -9.87
CA ALA A 134 -11.96 14.19 -10.16
C ALA A 134 -13.26 13.39 -10.04
N GLU A 135 -13.65 12.71 -11.09
CA GLU A 135 -14.71 11.69 -11.05
C GLU A 135 -14.12 10.34 -10.73
N GLY A 136 -14.87 9.52 -9.99
CA GLY A 136 -14.40 8.20 -9.67
C GLY A 136 -15.36 7.39 -8.79
N CYS A 137 -14.81 6.33 -8.24
CA CYS A 137 -15.47 5.42 -7.35
C CYS A 137 -14.85 5.52 -5.94
N GLN A 138 -15.65 5.91 -4.95
CA GLN A 138 -15.24 5.93 -3.55
C GLN A 138 -15.65 4.64 -2.88
N VAL A 139 -14.69 3.90 -2.36
CA VAL A 139 -14.93 2.70 -1.53
C VAL A 139 -15.12 3.13 -0.09
N PHE A 140 -16.13 2.56 0.57
CA PHE A 140 -16.47 2.80 1.97
C PHE A 140 -16.43 1.51 2.79
N VAL A 141 -16.20 1.67 4.08
CA VAL A 141 -16.27 0.60 5.08
C VAL A 141 -17.23 0.99 6.19
N ASP A 142 -18.09 0.05 6.56
CA ASP A 142 -18.90 0.09 7.77
C ASP A 142 -18.46 -1.04 8.70
N THR A 143 -18.35 -0.75 9.98
CA THR A 143 -18.02 -1.72 11.02
C THR A 143 -18.62 -1.31 12.34
N HIS A 144 -18.99 -2.30 13.17
CA HIS A 144 -19.37 -2.05 14.56
C HIS A 144 -18.91 -3.20 15.44
N ASP A 145 -18.64 -2.89 16.72
CA ASP A 145 -18.42 -3.92 17.74
C ASP A 145 -19.58 -3.93 18.73
N PRO A 146 -20.50 -4.92 18.64
CA PRO A 146 -21.63 -5.01 19.56
C PRO A 146 -21.20 -5.23 21.01
N THR A 147 -19.96 -5.70 21.24
CA THR A 147 -19.38 -5.89 22.57
C THR A 147 -18.76 -4.61 23.14
N ASN A 148 -18.60 -3.58 22.30
CA ASN A 148 -18.04 -2.28 22.62
C ASN A 148 -16.61 -2.33 23.21
N GLN A 149 -15.82 -3.32 22.82
CA GLN A 149 -14.44 -3.55 23.28
C GLN A 149 -13.39 -2.98 22.32
N CYS A 150 -13.64 -3.06 21.01
CA CYS A 150 -12.78 -2.48 20.00
C CYS A 150 -13.12 -0.98 19.84
N LYS A 151 -12.15 -0.11 20.09
CA LYS A 151 -12.33 1.34 20.02
C LYS A 151 -11.47 2.01 18.95
N TYR A 152 -10.48 1.33 18.46
CA TYR A 152 -9.49 1.86 17.55
C TYR A 152 -9.28 0.89 16.41
N TYR A 153 -9.40 1.40 15.19
CA TYR A 153 -9.36 0.61 13.97
C TYR A 153 -8.27 1.12 13.04
N ARG A 154 -7.60 0.18 12.37
CA ARG A 154 -6.73 0.44 11.24
C ARG A 154 -7.18 -0.42 10.06
N TRP A 155 -7.19 0.15 8.86
CA TRP A 155 -7.48 -0.57 7.63
C TRP A 155 -6.32 -0.47 6.67
N GLU A 156 -6.04 -1.60 6.06
CA GLU A 156 -5.20 -1.74 4.89
C GLU A 156 -6.02 -2.39 3.78
N PHE A 157 -5.61 -2.19 2.55
CA PHE A 157 -6.25 -2.91 1.46
C PHE A 157 -5.24 -3.35 0.42
N SER A 158 -5.57 -4.42 -0.30
CA SER A 158 -4.93 -4.78 -1.55
C SER A 158 -5.95 -4.70 -2.68
N GLU A 159 -5.57 -4.02 -3.73
CA GLU A 159 -6.38 -3.87 -4.93
C GLU A 159 -5.82 -4.71 -6.07
N THR A 160 -6.70 -5.22 -6.93
CA THR A 160 -6.34 -5.91 -8.15
C THR A 160 -7.31 -5.51 -9.24
N TRP A 161 -6.80 -5.19 -10.42
CA TRP A 161 -7.65 -4.90 -11.55
C TRP A 161 -7.18 -5.59 -12.81
N GLU A 162 -8.15 -5.91 -13.66
CA GLU A 162 -7.94 -6.44 -14.98
C GLU A 162 -7.78 -5.29 -15.98
N PHE A 163 -6.77 -5.36 -16.80
CA PHE A 163 -6.62 -4.43 -17.91
C PHE A 163 -6.36 -5.16 -19.22
N MET A 164 -6.71 -4.52 -20.32
CA MET A 164 -6.55 -5.05 -21.65
C MET A 164 -5.83 -4.04 -22.53
N LEU A 165 -4.87 -4.52 -23.32
CA LEU A 165 -4.21 -3.72 -24.35
C LEU A 165 -5.19 -3.32 -25.46
N PRO A 166 -4.94 -2.20 -26.18
CA PRO A 166 -5.85 -1.72 -27.21
C PRO A 166 -5.88 -2.57 -28.47
N TYR A 167 -4.93 -3.47 -28.61
CA TYR A 167 -4.74 -4.27 -29.82
C TYR A 167 -4.93 -5.76 -29.50
N THR A 168 -5.42 -6.52 -30.51
CA THR A 168 -5.55 -7.97 -30.38
C THR A 168 -4.19 -8.62 -30.54
N VAL A 169 -3.56 -8.93 -29.41
CA VAL A 169 -2.24 -9.55 -29.30
C VAL A 169 -2.30 -10.76 -28.36
N PRO A 170 -1.35 -11.71 -28.44
CA PRO A 170 -1.40 -12.92 -27.60
C PRO A 170 -1.49 -12.63 -26.08
N ASN A 171 -0.74 -11.67 -25.59
CA ASN A 171 -0.76 -11.25 -24.17
C ASN A 171 -1.50 -9.91 -24.04
N ALA A 172 -2.78 -9.88 -24.43
CA ALA A 172 -3.59 -8.65 -24.38
C ALA A 172 -4.15 -8.35 -22.99
N VAL A 173 -4.45 -9.37 -22.18
CA VAL A 173 -5.14 -9.25 -20.88
C VAL A 173 -4.21 -9.63 -19.75
N CYS A 174 -4.07 -8.74 -18.77
CA CYS A 174 -3.28 -8.96 -17.57
C CYS A 174 -3.97 -8.37 -16.33
N TRP A 175 -3.45 -8.78 -15.17
CA TRP A 175 -3.88 -8.32 -13.85
C TRP A 175 -2.73 -7.59 -13.16
N VAL A 176 -3.06 -6.47 -12.51
CA VAL A 176 -2.14 -5.71 -11.67
C VAL A 176 -2.66 -5.73 -10.25
N SER A 177 -1.78 -5.94 -9.28
CA SER A 177 -2.12 -5.88 -7.85
C SER A 177 -1.22 -4.88 -7.15
N ASN A 178 -1.82 -4.04 -6.29
CA ASN A 178 -1.12 -3.09 -5.43
C ASN A 178 -1.63 -3.21 -3.99
N ASN A 179 -0.78 -2.90 -3.04
CA ASN A 179 -1.17 -2.70 -1.64
C ASN A 179 -1.39 -1.22 -1.38
N SER A 180 -2.21 -0.91 -0.38
CA SER A 180 -2.41 0.47 0.08
C SER A 180 -1.11 1.06 0.61
N ASP A 181 -0.85 2.29 0.22
CA ASP A 181 0.21 3.16 0.75
C ASP A 181 -0.33 4.27 1.66
N VAL A 182 -1.65 4.31 1.84
CA VAL A 182 -2.35 5.30 2.65
C VAL A 182 -2.62 4.75 4.04
N ILE A 183 -2.39 5.58 5.06
CA ILE A 183 -2.71 5.25 6.45
C ILE A 183 -4.18 5.52 6.70
N ASN A 184 -4.94 4.46 6.99
CA ASN A 184 -6.37 4.54 7.30
C ASN A 184 -6.60 4.11 8.75
N VAL A 185 -6.85 5.09 9.63
CA VAL A 185 -7.15 4.86 11.05
C VAL A 185 -8.36 5.66 11.50
N LYS A 186 -9.12 5.12 12.43
CA LYS A 186 -10.28 5.78 13.01
C LYS A 186 -10.54 5.27 14.42
N SER A 187 -10.99 6.17 15.28
CA SER A 187 -11.46 5.86 16.65
C SER A 187 -12.95 6.04 16.75
N SER A 188 -13.59 5.15 17.49
CA SER A 188 -14.97 5.24 17.97
C SER A 188 -15.04 5.60 19.47
N SER A 189 -13.90 5.82 20.13
CA SER A 189 -13.83 6.01 21.60
C SER A 189 -14.70 7.15 22.13
N ALA A 190 -14.94 8.19 21.33
CA ALA A 190 -15.81 9.31 21.67
C ALA A 190 -17.31 9.06 21.37
N LEU A 191 -17.65 7.94 20.76
CA LEU A 191 -19.03 7.60 20.41
C LEU A 191 -19.69 6.78 21.51
N LYS A 192 -21.03 6.88 21.62
CA LYS A 192 -21.80 6.08 22.57
C LYS A 192 -21.77 4.59 22.27
N GLU A 193 -21.75 4.26 20.97
CA GLU A 193 -21.66 2.91 20.45
C GLU A 193 -20.39 2.80 19.62
N ASP A 194 -19.75 1.65 19.65
CA ASP A 194 -18.64 1.36 18.76
C ASP A 194 -19.17 1.07 17.36
N ARG A 195 -19.41 2.13 16.60
CA ARG A 195 -19.91 2.07 15.23
C ARG A 195 -19.23 3.11 14.36
N ILE A 196 -18.60 2.66 13.31
CA ILE A 196 -18.04 3.50 12.27
C ILE A 196 -18.82 3.24 10.99
N SER A 197 -19.46 4.25 10.46
CA SER A 197 -20.26 4.16 9.23
C SER A 197 -19.67 5.06 8.16
N LYS A 198 -19.68 4.56 6.93
CA LYS A 198 -19.28 5.30 5.72
C LYS A 198 -17.86 5.87 5.82
N TYR A 199 -16.91 5.07 6.36
CA TYR A 199 -15.51 5.47 6.37
C TYR A 199 -14.96 5.45 4.93
N PRO A 200 -14.46 6.58 4.40
CA PRO A 200 -13.92 6.64 3.04
C PRO A 200 -12.52 6.00 3.01
N LEU A 201 -12.43 4.80 2.43
CA LEU A 201 -11.20 4.01 2.45
C LEU A 201 -10.28 4.32 1.27
N ASN A 202 -10.81 4.27 0.04
CA ASN A 202 -10.04 4.43 -1.20
C ASN A 202 -10.87 5.11 -2.27
N PHE A 203 -10.30 6.12 -2.94
CA PHE A 203 -10.87 6.76 -4.11
C PHE A 203 -10.14 6.30 -5.36
N ILE A 204 -10.89 5.74 -6.32
CA ILE A 204 -10.37 5.25 -7.58
C ILE A 204 -10.81 6.22 -8.66
N SER A 205 -9.86 7.03 -9.17
CA SER A 205 -10.13 8.02 -10.22
C SER A 205 -10.43 7.36 -11.56
N ASN A 206 -11.33 7.96 -12.33
CA ASN A 206 -11.64 7.61 -13.72
C ASN A 206 -10.48 7.89 -14.69
N THR A 207 -9.45 8.63 -14.27
CA THR A 207 -8.26 8.90 -15.08
C THR A 207 -7.32 7.70 -15.19
N SER A 208 -7.59 6.61 -14.42
CA SER A 208 -6.85 5.36 -14.47
C SER A 208 -7.67 4.27 -15.18
N ASP A 209 -7.00 3.20 -15.61
CA ASP A 209 -7.66 2.05 -16.22
C ASP A 209 -8.21 1.04 -15.20
N ARG A 210 -8.09 1.33 -13.89
CA ARG A 210 -8.47 0.42 -12.79
C ARG A 210 -9.95 0.02 -12.82
N LEU A 211 -10.86 0.93 -13.20
CA LEU A 211 -12.31 0.69 -13.24
C LEU A 211 -12.82 0.26 -14.63
N ARG A 212 -11.93 0.03 -15.59
CA ARG A 212 -12.33 -0.18 -16.98
C ARG A 212 -12.98 -1.53 -17.26
N LEU A 213 -12.50 -2.60 -16.63
CA LEU A 213 -13.02 -3.96 -16.84
C LEU A 213 -13.57 -4.52 -15.55
N LYS A 214 -12.70 -5.01 -14.70
CA LYS A 214 -13.05 -5.56 -13.40
C LYS A 214 -12.00 -5.15 -12.38
N TYR A 215 -12.46 -4.72 -11.24
CA TYR A 215 -11.64 -4.32 -10.10
C TYR A 215 -12.03 -5.13 -8.86
N SER A 216 -11.06 -5.47 -8.05
CA SER A 216 -11.26 -6.12 -6.75
C SER A 216 -10.48 -5.39 -5.68
N ILE A 217 -11.08 -5.23 -4.51
CA ILE A 217 -10.40 -4.73 -3.31
C ILE A 217 -10.64 -5.71 -2.15
N LEU A 218 -9.55 -6.14 -1.51
CA LEU A 218 -9.55 -6.86 -0.25
C LEU A 218 -9.23 -5.89 0.86
N VAL A 219 -10.15 -5.65 1.75
CA VAL A 219 -9.97 -4.78 2.92
C VAL A 219 -9.62 -5.65 4.12
N ASN A 220 -8.52 -5.34 4.78
CA ASN A 220 -8.10 -5.91 6.06
C ASN A 220 -8.38 -4.90 7.16
N GLN A 221 -9.07 -5.32 8.21
CA GLN A 221 -9.40 -4.54 9.39
C GLN A 221 -8.64 -5.09 10.59
N TYR A 222 -7.98 -4.21 11.30
CA TYR A 222 -7.21 -4.51 12.51
C TYR A 222 -7.81 -3.77 13.71
N SER A 223 -7.89 -4.46 14.85
CA SER A 223 -8.17 -3.85 16.15
C SER A 223 -6.85 -3.47 16.80
N ILE A 224 -6.63 -2.19 17.00
CA ILE A 224 -5.36 -1.67 17.52
C ILE A 224 -5.52 -1.07 18.91
N SER A 225 -4.43 -0.94 19.65
CA SER A 225 -4.42 -0.26 20.94
C SER A 225 -4.54 1.26 20.77
N GLU A 226 -4.83 1.98 21.87
CA GLU A 226 -4.85 3.43 21.87
C GLU A 226 -3.48 4.03 21.50
N ASP A 227 -2.40 3.49 22.06
CA ASP A 227 -1.03 3.95 21.77
C ASP A 227 -0.67 3.76 20.29
N GLU A 228 -1.05 2.61 19.73
CA GLU A 228 -0.86 2.34 18.30
C GLU A 228 -1.70 3.28 17.44
N PHE A 229 -2.95 3.55 17.82
CA PHE A 229 -3.79 4.54 17.14
C PHE A 229 -3.16 5.93 17.16
N GLN A 230 -2.64 6.38 18.30
CA GLN A 230 -1.95 7.68 18.42
C GLN A 230 -0.72 7.75 17.52
N TYR A 231 0.04 6.67 17.44
CA TYR A 231 1.19 6.55 16.53
C TYR A 231 0.75 6.74 15.07
N TRP A 232 -0.19 5.93 14.60
CA TRP A 232 -0.65 5.97 13.21
C TRP A 232 -1.36 7.27 12.85
N ASN A 233 -2.15 7.83 13.78
CA ASN A 233 -2.86 9.10 13.58
C ASN A 233 -1.89 10.29 13.42
N LYS A 234 -0.82 10.32 14.21
CA LYS A 234 0.25 11.31 14.04
C LYS A 234 0.96 11.14 12.70
N LEU A 235 1.28 9.91 12.33
CA LEU A 235 1.94 9.62 11.05
C LEU A 235 1.03 9.98 9.86
N GLN A 236 -0.27 9.69 9.93
CA GLN A 236 -1.27 10.12 8.95
C GLN A 236 -1.29 11.64 8.79
N SER A 237 -1.30 12.37 9.91
CA SER A 237 -1.30 13.85 9.87
C SER A 237 -0.04 14.41 9.19
N LEU A 238 1.11 13.79 9.39
CA LEU A 238 2.37 14.17 8.73
C LEU A 238 2.33 13.95 7.22
N THR A 239 1.78 12.82 6.76
CA THR A 239 1.75 12.47 5.34
C THR A 239 0.69 13.23 4.55
N GLN A 240 -0.43 13.63 5.19
CA GLN A 240 -1.54 14.35 4.55
C GLN A 240 -1.40 15.88 4.60
N GLN A 241 -0.54 16.43 5.46
CA GLN A 241 -0.34 17.87 5.65
C GLN A 241 1.00 18.37 5.10
N VAL A 242 1.56 17.68 4.12
CA VAL A 242 2.82 18.11 3.47
C VAL A 242 2.58 19.48 2.81
N GLY A 243 3.24 20.51 3.33
CA GLY A 243 3.14 21.89 2.84
C GLY A 243 2.68 22.93 3.88
N GLY A 244 2.45 22.52 5.13
CA GLY A 244 2.19 23.44 6.24
C GLY A 244 3.46 24.08 6.80
N LEU A 245 3.35 25.32 7.34
CA LEU A 245 4.47 26.08 7.93
C LEU A 245 5.06 25.40 9.20
N TYR A 246 4.43 24.32 9.68
CA TYR A 246 4.79 23.58 10.89
C TYR A 246 4.84 22.07 10.60
N ASP A 247 5.82 21.64 9.81
CA ASP A 247 6.04 20.21 9.61
C ASP A 247 6.52 19.59 10.94
N ILE A 248 5.71 18.65 11.45
CA ILE A 248 6.08 17.85 12.64
C ILE A 248 7.25 16.96 12.23
N ILE A 249 8.33 16.99 13.02
CA ILE A 249 9.49 16.16 12.74
C ILE A 249 9.14 14.70 13.02
N PRO A 250 9.31 13.75 12.08
CA PRO A 250 9.00 12.33 12.30
C PRO A 250 9.63 11.71 13.54
N SER A 251 10.79 12.20 13.95
CA SER A 251 11.48 11.78 15.19
C SER A 251 10.75 12.15 16.48
N SER A 252 9.66 12.92 16.42
CA SER A 252 8.81 13.24 17.58
C SER A 252 7.69 12.24 17.81
N ILE A 253 7.51 11.23 16.91
CA ILE A 253 6.52 10.19 17.09
C ILE A 253 7.12 9.09 17.97
N PRO A 254 6.56 8.82 19.16
CA PRO A 254 7.11 7.82 20.06
C PRO A 254 6.97 6.42 19.45
N SER A 255 8.06 5.66 19.48
CA SER A 255 8.07 4.22 19.22
C SER A 255 7.67 3.46 20.48
N ASN A 256 7.12 2.25 20.32
CA ASN A 256 6.99 1.31 21.43
C ASN A 256 8.18 0.33 21.52
N VAL A 257 9.24 0.57 20.76
CA VAL A 257 10.50 -0.19 20.79
C VAL A 257 11.61 0.71 21.33
N PHE A 258 12.45 0.18 22.21
CA PHE A 258 13.52 0.92 22.87
C PHE A 258 14.82 0.10 22.90
N CYS A 259 15.95 0.78 22.99
CA CYS A 259 17.24 0.13 23.19
C CYS A 259 17.44 -0.22 24.68
N VAL A 260 17.68 -1.51 24.96
CA VAL A 260 17.88 -2.00 26.34
C VAL A 260 19.22 -1.53 26.90
N ASN A 261 20.24 -1.42 26.06
CA ASN A 261 21.59 -1.05 26.46
C ASN A 261 21.79 0.45 26.63
N ASP A 262 21.01 1.26 25.90
CA ASP A 262 21.05 2.73 25.93
C ASP A 262 19.64 3.32 25.82
N PRO A 263 18.98 3.64 26.94
CA PRO A 263 17.64 4.22 26.93
C PRO A 263 17.54 5.60 26.25
N ALA A 264 18.68 6.27 26.01
CA ALA A 264 18.70 7.54 25.29
C ALA A 264 18.75 7.36 23.77
N GLU A 265 19.02 6.14 23.28
CA GLU A 265 19.00 5.82 21.85
C GLU A 265 17.59 5.85 21.32
N LYS A 266 17.35 6.68 20.29
CA LYS A 266 16.03 6.77 19.64
C LYS A 266 15.83 5.60 18.71
N VAL A 267 14.62 5.05 18.75
CA VAL A 267 14.11 4.04 17.79
C VAL A 267 12.88 4.62 17.11
N LEU A 268 12.73 4.42 15.83
CA LEU A 268 11.56 4.81 15.04
C LEU A 268 10.72 3.58 14.68
N GLY A 269 9.47 3.83 14.31
CA GLY A 269 8.56 2.76 13.91
C GLY A 269 7.75 2.20 15.08
N PHE A 270 7.07 1.09 14.84
CA PHE A 270 6.14 0.50 15.80
C PHE A 270 6.05 -1.02 15.65
N PHE A 271 5.95 -1.72 16.76
CA PHE A 271 5.63 -3.14 16.81
C PHE A 271 4.14 -3.31 17.12
N SER A 272 3.38 -3.73 16.10
CA SER A 272 1.92 -3.90 16.13
C SER A 272 1.55 -5.35 16.44
N VAL A 273 0.52 -5.55 17.26
CA VAL A 273 -0.06 -6.85 17.55
C VAL A 273 -1.57 -6.74 17.47
N SER A 274 -2.18 -7.30 16.43
CA SER A 274 -3.59 -7.06 16.12
C SER A 274 -4.25 -8.30 15.54
N ALA A 275 -5.45 -8.66 16.03
CA ALA A 275 -6.31 -9.58 15.28
C ALA A 275 -6.77 -8.94 13.98
N ASN A 276 -7.04 -9.77 12.97
CA ASN A 276 -7.40 -9.34 11.63
C ASN A 276 -8.74 -9.97 11.19
N THR A 277 -9.55 -9.17 10.53
CA THR A 277 -10.68 -9.64 9.71
C THR A 277 -10.61 -9.02 8.34
N SER A 278 -11.12 -9.71 7.32
CA SER A 278 -11.03 -9.21 5.95
C SER A 278 -12.32 -9.38 5.17
N LYS A 279 -12.55 -8.47 4.23
CA LYS A 279 -13.70 -8.55 3.31
C LYS A 279 -13.29 -8.10 1.92
N ARG A 280 -13.63 -8.91 0.90
CA ARG A 280 -13.37 -8.63 -0.50
C ARG A 280 -14.65 -8.22 -1.21
N ILE A 281 -14.55 -7.21 -2.07
CA ILE A 281 -15.58 -6.88 -3.04
C ILE A 281 -15.00 -6.83 -4.45
N PHE A 282 -15.91 -6.94 -5.42
CA PHE A 282 -15.61 -6.77 -6.84
C PHE A 282 -16.48 -5.65 -7.41
N ILE A 283 -15.88 -4.85 -8.28
CA ILE A 283 -16.55 -3.77 -8.97
C ILE A 283 -16.48 -4.08 -10.46
N ARG A 284 -17.67 -4.23 -11.09
CA ARG A 284 -17.85 -4.58 -12.51
C ARG A 284 -18.79 -3.66 -13.25
N ASP A 285 -19.30 -2.65 -12.57
CA ASP A 285 -20.34 -1.80 -13.15
C ASP A 285 -19.79 -1.04 -14.36
N ASN A 286 -20.67 -0.87 -15.35
CA ASN A 286 -20.41 0.00 -16.50
C ASN A 286 -20.32 1.47 -16.09
N PHE A 287 -20.20 1.78 -14.82
CA PHE A 287 -20.09 3.12 -14.23
C PHE A 287 -20.81 4.17 -15.08
N VAL A 288 -22.15 4.02 -15.18
CA VAL A 288 -22.97 4.96 -15.93
C VAL A 288 -22.67 6.37 -15.43
N GLY A 289 -22.07 7.20 -16.31
CA GLY A 289 -21.62 8.53 -15.98
C GLY A 289 -20.12 8.68 -15.67
N ILE A 290 -19.38 7.60 -15.39
CA ILE A 290 -17.92 7.68 -15.30
C ILE A 290 -17.32 7.30 -16.66
N MET A 291 -16.79 8.28 -17.35
CA MET A 291 -15.94 8.01 -18.51
C MET A 291 -14.58 7.55 -18.00
N THR A 292 -14.23 6.31 -18.28
CA THR A 292 -12.86 5.81 -18.06
C THR A 292 -12.08 6.01 -19.36
N PRO A 293 -11.34 7.12 -19.53
CA PRO A 293 -10.58 7.34 -20.74
C PRO A 293 -9.52 6.23 -20.85
N TYR A 294 -9.33 5.77 -22.08
CA TYR A 294 -8.26 4.85 -22.38
C TYR A 294 -6.93 5.61 -22.29
N THR A 295 -6.27 5.52 -21.15
CA THR A 295 -4.92 6.05 -20.98
C THR A 295 -3.93 4.88 -21.00
N ASN A 296 -3.50 4.46 -22.18
CA ASN A 296 -2.32 3.61 -22.28
C ASN A 296 -1.08 4.52 -22.45
N ALA A 297 -0.69 5.20 -21.39
CA ALA A 297 0.48 6.06 -21.36
C ALA A 297 1.79 5.31 -21.72
N VAL A 298 1.76 3.99 -21.72
CA VAL A 298 2.90 3.11 -22.02
C VAL A 298 2.92 2.68 -23.47
N CYS A 299 1.82 2.85 -24.22
CA CYS A 299 1.72 2.41 -25.61
C CYS A 299 1.83 3.62 -26.56
N ILE A 300 2.96 3.71 -27.24
CA ILE A 300 3.17 4.63 -28.37
C ILE A 300 3.17 3.79 -29.63
N ALA A 301 2.16 3.98 -30.47
CA ALA A 301 2.00 3.24 -31.73
C ALA A 301 1.76 4.19 -32.90
N ASP A 302 2.33 3.87 -34.05
CA ASP A 302 2.22 4.64 -35.29
C ASP A 302 1.46 3.84 -36.34
N THR A 303 0.64 4.50 -37.15
CA THR A 303 -0.06 3.87 -38.27
C THR A 303 0.69 4.16 -39.58
N VAL A 304 1.09 3.09 -40.26
CA VAL A 304 1.78 3.13 -41.54
C VAL A 304 0.79 2.73 -42.64
N TRP A 305 0.56 3.61 -43.58
CA TRP A 305 -0.39 3.44 -44.68
C TRP A 305 0.28 2.96 -45.98
N ASN A 306 -0.47 2.26 -46.80
CA ASN A 306 -0.13 2.00 -48.21
C ASN A 306 1.23 1.24 -48.43
N ASN A 307 1.43 0.13 -47.71
CA ASN A 307 2.57 -0.76 -47.89
C ASN A 307 3.98 -0.10 -47.88
N GLN A 308 4.13 1.01 -47.20
CA GLN A 308 5.46 1.56 -46.95
C GLN A 308 6.35 0.50 -46.30
N PRO A 309 7.61 0.33 -46.80
CA PRO A 309 8.48 -0.69 -46.24
C PRO A 309 8.79 -0.38 -44.76
N ILE A 310 8.60 -1.39 -43.90
CA ILE A 310 8.85 -1.29 -42.46
C ILE A 310 10.32 -0.91 -42.16
N GLN A 311 11.20 -1.22 -43.08
CA GLN A 311 12.64 -0.86 -43.02
C GLN A 311 12.90 0.64 -42.95
N SER A 312 11.96 1.48 -43.44
CA SER A 312 12.07 2.93 -43.33
C SER A 312 11.83 3.45 -41.89
N LEU A 313 11.33 2.62 -40.97
CA LEU A 313 10.94 2.99 -39.61
C LEU A 313 12.03 2.71 -38.55
N GLY A 314 13.17 2.15 -38.95
CA GLY A 314 14.30 1.83 -38.05
C GLY A 314 14.30 0.38 -37.54
N THR A 315 15.36 0.02 -36.84
CA THR A 315 15.76 -1.37 -36.60
C THR A 315 14.95 -2.20 -35.61
N PHE A 316 14.04 -1.59 -34.83
CA PHE A 316 13.28 -2.28 -33.79
C PHE A 316 11.81 -1.80 -33.76
N VAL A 317 11.04 -2.25 -34.76
CA VAL A 317 9.61 -1.94 -34.86
C VAL A 317 8.83 -3.26 -34.92
N TRP A 318 7.81 -3.40 -34.06
CA TRP A 318 6.88 -4.53 -34.10
C TRP A 318 5.60 -4.15 -34.81
N VAL A 319 5.09 -5.01 -35.68
CA VAL A 319 3.76 -4.89 -36.28
C VAL A 319 2.77 -5.54 -35.34
N ILE A 320 1.85 -4.73 -34.78
CA ILE A 320 0.81 -5.22 -33.85
C ILE A 320 -0.53 -5.41 -34.54
N VAL A 321 -0.79 -4.68 -35.64
CA VAL A 321 -1.94 -4.88 -36.52
C VAL A 321 -1.46 -4.86 -37.94
N ASP A 322 -1.85 -5.84 -38.74
CA ASP A 322 -1.64 -5.85 -40.20
C ASP A 322 -3.00 -5.97 -40.90
N HIS A 323 -3.37 -4.94 -41.65
CA HIS A 323 -4.60 -4.87 -42.43
C HIS A 323 -4.28 -4.69 -43.90
N PRO A 324 -3.92 -5.78 -44.61
CA PRO A 324 -3.44 -5.71 -45.99
C PRO A 324 -4.53 -5.42 -47.01
N LEU A 325 -5.78 -5.86 -46.76
CA LEU A 325 -6.92 -5.77 -47.69
C LEU A 325 -8.27 -5.69 -46.95
N PRO A 326 -9.31 -5.03 -47.52
CA PRO A 326 -9.30 -4.18 -48.72
C PRO A 326 -8.67 -2.80 -48.45
N PRO A 327 -8.28 -2.08 -49.49
CA PRO A 327 -7.75 -0.71 -49.33
C PRO A 327 -8.71 0.24 -48.58
N PRO A 328 -8.15 1.17 -47.78
CA PRO A 328 -6.72 1.45 -47.61
C PRO A 328 -6.02 0.43 -46.71
N SER A 329 -4.92 -0.13 -47.21
CA SER A 329 -4.07 -1.01 -46.38
C SER A 329 -3.31 -0.19 -45.33
N TYR A 330 -3.19 -0.73 -44.11
CA TYR A 330 -2.42 -0.08 -43.05
C TYR A 330 -1.82 -1.11 -42.11
N ARG A 331 -0.77 -0.69 -41.41
CA ARG A 331 -0.15 -1.43 -40.31
C ARG A 331 -0.04 -0.54 -39.09
N VAL A 332 -0.33 -1.08 -37.93
CA VAL A 332 -0.01 -0.41 -36.67
C VAL A 332 1.30 -0.95 -36.16
N THR A 333 2.25 -0.08 -35.93
CA THR A 333 3.61 -0.43 -35.53
C THR A 333 3.95 0.24 -34.21
N THR A 334 4.80 -0.38 -33.42
CA THR A 334 5.27 0.17 -32.15
C THR A 334 6.72 -0.13 -31.88
N ARG A 335 7.37 0.75 -31.12
CA ARG A 335 8.69 0.50 -30.53
C ARG A 335 8.57 0.16 -29.03
N THR A 336 7.37 0.19 -28.48
CA THR A 336 7.10 0.03 -27.06
C THR A 336 6.52 -1.34 -26.77
N LYS A 337 7.24 -2.18 -26.04
CA LYS A 337 6.79 -3.52 -25.65
C LYS A 337 5.42 -3.52 -24.98
N GLY A 338 5.10 -2.50 -24.19
CA GLY A 338 3.82 -2.32 -23.52
C GLY A 338 2.59 -2.21 -24.43
N CYS A 339 2.76 -2.08 -25.78
CA CYS A 339 1.65 -2.10 -26.74
C CYS A 339 1.20 -3.51 -27.13
N TYR A 340 2.08 -4.50 -27.04
CA TYR A 340 1.80 -5.86 -27.51
C TYR A 340 1.99 -6.95 -26.45
N ASP A 341 2.49 -6.58 -25.27
CA ASP A 341 2.72 -7.53 -24.18
C ASP A 341 2.35 -6.86 -22.83
N CYS A 342 1.20 -7.24 -22.28
CA CYS A 342 0.71 -6.73 -21.01
C CYS A 342 1.57 -7.14 -19.81
N THR A 343 2.45 -8.17 -19.98
CA THR A 343 3.32 -8.65 -18.90
C THR A 343 4.41 -7.64 -18.51
N THR A 344 4.60 -6.61 -19.31
CA THR A 344 5.46 -5.46 -18.94
C THR A 344 4.93 -4.66 -17.76
N ARG A 345 3.64 -4.82 -17.44
CA ARG A 345 2.94 -4.07 -16.39
C ARG A 345 2.24 -4.97 -15.38
N GLY A 346 1.81 -6.14 -15.76
CA GLY A 346 1.03 -7.05 -14.93
C GLY A 346 1.38 -8.52 -15.16
N VAL A 347 0.54 -9.40 -14.63
CA VAL A 347 0.66 -10.85 -14.77
C VAL A 347 -0.47 -11.35 -15.67
N ASN A 348 -0.17 -12.20 -16.66
CA ASN A 348 -1.17 -12.73 -17.60
C ASN A 348 -1.95 -13.96 -17.08
N VAL A 349 -1.84 -14.24 -15.79
CA VAL A 349 -2.61 -15.29 -15.11
C VAL A 349 -3.53 -14.62 -14.07
N PRO A 350 -4.86 -14.88 -14.12
CA PRO A 350 -5.78 -14.32 -13.16
C PRO A 350 -5.46 -14.83 -11.74
N PRO A 351 -5.56 -13.98 -10.72
CA PRO A 351 -5.39 -14.43 -9.34
C PRO A 351 -6.43 -15.50 -8.97
N PRO A 352 -6.11 -16.43 -8.04
CA PRO A 352 -7.01 -17.52 -7.67
C PRO A 352 -8.42 -17.08 -7.26
N PHE A 353 -8.53 -15.92 -6.60
CA PHE A 353 -9.80 -15.33 -6.14
C PHE A 353 -10.60 -14.61 -7.24
N TRP A 354 -10.08 -14.48 -8.46
CA TRP A 354 -10.65 -13.58 -9.48
C TRP A 354 -12.09 -13.93 -9.91
N ASN A 355 -12.48 -15.17 -9.74
CA ASN A 355 -13.82 -15.67 -10.11
C ASN A 355 -14.71 -15.95 -8.90
N ASP A 356 -14.33 -15.57 -7.68
CA ASP A 356 -15.12 -15.84 -6.46
C ASP A 356 -16.43 -15.04 -6.41
N ASP A 357 -16.54 -13.95 -7.17
CA ASP A 357 -17.79 -13.20 -7.35
C ASP A 357 -18.87 -13.91 -8.19
N LYS A 358 -18.53 -15.05 -8.80
CA LYS A 358 -19.46 -15.87 -9.57
C LYS A 358 -20.06 -17.03 -8.74
N LYS A 359 -19.57 -17.23 -7.52
CA LYS A 359 -20.06 -18.21 -6.56
C LYS A 359 -21.10 -17.61 -5.62
#